data_08cefa4a5681f78eb5ab580c74758714
#
_entry.id   08cefa4a5681f78eb5ab580c74758714
#
_cell.length_a   1.000
_cell.length_b   1.000
_cell.length_c   1.000
_cell.angle_alpha   90.00
_cell.angle_beta   90.00
_cell.angle_gamma   90.00
#
_symmetry.space_group_name_H-M   'P 1'
#
loop_
_entity.id
_entity.type
_entity.pdbx_description
1 polymer ?
#
loop_
_entity_poly.entity_id
_entity_poly.type
_entity_poly.pdbx_seq_one_letter_code
_entity_poly.pdbx_strand_id
1 'polypeptide(L)'
;MSIFVIGFYTLLLAASTAAAYFNQRAAFMLLFSLTLVSFVLGIIGGAGALQWVAICAGMLALAAMASYAFREFLILIGSEEMAKELRTAPLTAAFGMFVIFTYAIAAIFAPMIAPHGEAEVISSAFAPADENMLLGADQLGRDMFSRLIYGARNTISLALVGTILAFTLGALAGLLAAVRGGWFDQAMGRSADVIMSIPSLIFGLLMVSIFGSLPTNPAWLNLFGGNSGQADFFLGTAMMVFFGMLVGLLVLATIAEDMMGWIVKGAIVLGIVIAISMGMATIFNSSEIILILVVSVIYSPRVYRLTRAVAGNVVVMDYIEAARLRGERRWYLIRREILPNSTAPLVAEFGLEFCFVFLLISGLSFLGLGIQPPTADWGSMVKENATLISFGEITPLIPAAAIALLTVAVNFVVDWMLFRSSGLKEQ
;
A
#
# COMPACT_ATOMS: atom_id res chain seq x y z
N MET A 1 40.08 4.73 -17.55
CA MET A 1 40.05 5.57 -16.35
C MET A 1 40.28 4.73 -15.11
N SER A 2 41.05 5.23 -14.17
CA SER A 2 41.78 4.43 -13.21
C SER A 2 40.89 3.83 -12.12
N ILE A 3 41.16 2.58 -11.75
CA ILE A 3 40.76 1.85 -10.55
C ILE A 3 40.78 2.76 -9.29
N PHE A 4 41.63 3.78 -9.28
CA PHE A 4 41.74 4.79 -8.21
C PHE A 4 40.46 5.61 -7.97
N VAL A 5 39.67 5.94 -8.99
CA VAL A 5 38.45 6.75 -8.81
C VAL A 5 37.31 5.88 -8.28
N ILE A 6 37.22 4.62 -8.72
CA ILE A 6 36.25 3.65 -8.16
C ILE A 6 36.61 3.40 -6.69
N GLY A 7 37.91 3.19 -6.39
CA GLY A 7 38.38 3.02 -5.02
C GLY A 7 38.10 4.22 -4.12
N PHE A 8 38.24 5.44 -4.65
CA PHE A 8 37.94 6.66 -3.90
C PHE A 8 36.44 6.76 -3.53
N TYR A 9 35.53 6.55 -4.49
CA TYR A 9 34.09 6.63 -4.20
C TYR A 9 33.60 5.49 -3.32
N THR A 10 34.12 4.27 -3.48
CA THR A 10 33.81 3.15 -2.59
C THR A 10 34.30 3.40 -1.16
N LEU A 11 35.46 4.00 -0.99
CA LEU A 11 35.99 4.40 0.31
C LEU A 11 35.13 5.49 0.96
N LEU A 12 34.73 6.52 0.22
CA LEU A 12 33.84 7.58 0.70
C LEU A 12 32.47 7.02 1.12
N LEU A 13 31.93 6.11 0.36
CA LEU A 13 30.64 5.47 0.63
C LEU A 13 30.74 4.57 1.87
N ALA A 14 31.79 3.78 2.00
CA ALA A 14 32.05 2.94 3.17
C ALA A 14 32.28 3.79 4.43
N ALA A 15 33.01 4.88 4.32
CA ALA A 15 33.26 5.79 5.44
C ALA A 15 31.99 6.54 5.87
N SER A 16 31.14 6.97 4.93
CA SER A 16 29.87 7.63 5.24
C SER A 16 28.86 6.66 5.87
N THR A 17 28.79 5.40 5.40
CA THR A 17 27.98 4.34 6.02
C THR A 17 28.48 3.98 7.41
N ALA A 18 29.78 3.91 7.62
CA ALA A 18 30.37 3.69 8.95
C ALA A 18 30.06 4.87 9.91
N ALA A 19 30.20 6.11 9.44
CA ALA A 19 29.87 7.30 10.25
C ALA A 19 28.37 7.35 10.61
N ALA A 20 27.47 6.93 9.72
CA ALA A 20 26.06 6.79 10.00
C ALA A 20 25.79 5.67 11.00
N TYR A 21 26.42 4.51 10.84
CA TYR A 21 26.31 3.37 11.74
C TYR A 21 26.75 3.71 13.18
N PHE A 22 27.87 4.43 13.32
CA PHE A 22 28.39 4.88 14.61
C PHE A 22 27.73 6.17 15.12
N ASN A 23 26.65 6.65 14.49
CA ASN A 23 25.89 7.85 14.86
C ASN A 23 26.75 9.15 14.96
N GLN A 24 27.83 9.22 14.20
CA GLN A 24 28.72 10.39 14.15
C GLN A 24 28.20 11.41 13.13
N ARG A 25 27.22 12.22 13.55
CA ARG A 25 26.49 13.17 12.68
C ARG A 25 27.41 14.13 11.90
N ALA A 26 28.42 14.71 12.58
CA ALA A 26 29.34 15.67 11.96
C ALA A 26 30.20 14.99 10.87
N ALA A 27 30.75 13.82 11.16
CA ALA A 27 31.56 13.06 10.22
C ALA A 27 30.72 12.59 9.00
N PHE A 28 29.49 12.15 9.25
CA PHE A 28 28.55 11.80 8.20
C PHE A 28 28.26 12.98 7.26
N MET A 29 27.89 14.14 7.82
CA MET A 29 27.60 15.35 7.03
C MET A 29 28.79 15.80 6.19
N LEU A 30 30.02 15.72 6.71
CA LEU A 30 31.24 16.12 6.03
C LEU A 30 31.58 15.16 4.89
N LEU A 31 31.58 13.86 5.14
CA LEU A 31 31.81 12.81 4.13
C LEU A 31 30.75 12.84 3.04
N PHE A 32 29.51 13.10 3.42
CA PHE A 32 28.39 13.24 2.52
C PHE A 32 28.51 14.46 1.60
N SER A 33 28.83 15.63 2.16
CA SER A 33 29.06 16.84 1.38
C SER A 33 30.23 16.66 0.39
N LEU A 34 31.29 15.98 0.81
CA LEU A 34 32.43 15.65 -0.03
C LEU A 34 32.03 14.71 -1.19
N THR A 35 31.17 13.72 -0.91
CA THR A 35 30.62 12.81 -1.92
C THR A 35 29.76 13.56 -2.93
N LEU A 36 28.92 14.50 -2.47
CA LEU A 36 28.06 15.32 -3.32
C LEU A 36 28.87 16.22 -4.25
N VAL A 37 29.88 16.91 -3.71
CA VAL A 37 30.78 17.81 -4.48
C VAL A 37 31.56 17.01 -5.52
N SER A 38 32.12 15.85 -5.11
CA SER A 38 32.86 14.99 -6.05
C SER A 38 31.96 14.38 -7.13
N PHE A 39 30.70 14.12 -6.82
CA PHE A 39 29.68 13.66 -7.76
C PHE A 39 29.36 14.73 -8.84
N VAL A 40 29.11 15.98 -8.42
CA VAL A 40 28.85 17.09 -9.34
C VAL A 40 30.07 17.32 -10.26
N LEU A 41 31.29 17.29 -9.70
CA LEU A 41 32.53 17.40 -10.47
C LEU A 41 32.70 16.20 -11.43
N GLY A 42 32.27 14.99 -11.06
CA GLY A 42 32.32 13.79 -11.90
C GLY A 42 31.37 13.86 -13.09
N ILE A 43 30.17 14.44 -12.92
CA ILE A 43 29.21 14.68 -14.02
C ILE A 43 29.78 15.65 -15.05
N ILE A 44 30.44 16.73 -14.60
CA ILE A 44 31.00 17.74 -15.46
C ILE A 44 32.21 17.20 -16.24
N GLY A 45 32.91 16.19 -15.69
CA GLY A 45 34.14 15.63 -16.28
C GLY A 45 33.98 14.54 -17.34
N GLY A 46 32.78 14.07 -17.61
CA GLY A 46 32.37 13.23 -18.77
C GLY A 46 33.16 11.93 -19.02
N ALA A 47 32.98 10.88 -18.24
CA ALA A 47 33.63 9.59 -18.48
C ALA A 47 32.75 8.36 -18.10
N GLY A 48 32.20 7.73 -19.09
CA GLY A 48 31.65 6.36 -19.24
C GLY A 48 31.07 5.67 -17.97
N ALA A 49 31.49 4.44 -17.70
CA ALA A 49 30.97 3.60 -16.59
C ALA A 49 31.10 4.25 -15.19
N LEU A 50 32.07 5.15 -14.99
CA LEU A 50 32.24 5.87 -13.74
C LEU A 50 31.16 6.91 -13.49
N GLN A 51 30.62 7.48 -14.56
CA GLN A 51 29.51 8.41 -14.50
C GLN A 51 28.26 7.74 -13.89
N TRP A 52 27.97 6.50 -14.27
CA TRP A 52 26.85 5.75 -13.71
C TRP A 52 27.04 5.41 -12.22
N VAL A 53 28.23 4.98 -11.82
CA VAL A 53 28.54 4.73 -10.40
C VAL A 53 28.44 6.03 -9.58
N ALA A 54 28.95 7.14 -10.11
CA ALA A 54 28.85 8.44 -9.47
C ALA A 54 27.39 8.93 -9.38
N ILE A 55 26.58 8.70 -10.42
CA ILE A 55 25.14 9.00 -10.43
C ILE A 55 24.41 8.18 -9.35
N CYS A 56 24.64 6.86 -9.29
CA CYS A 56 24.02 6.02 -8.29
C CYS A 56 24.42 6.41 -6.86
N ALA A 57 25.72 6.64 -6.62
CA ALA A 57 26.22 7.07 -5.32
C ALA A 57 25.65 8.43 -4.90
N GLY A 58 25.56 9.38 -5.84
CA GLY A 58 24.97 10.68 -5.60
C GLY A 58 23.46 10.62 -5.32
N MET A 59 22.73 9.79 -6.04
CA MET A 59 21.31 9.57 -5.77
C MET A 59 21.08 8.98 -4.37
N LEU A 60 21.87 7.97 -3.98
CA LEU A 60 21.81 7.40 -2.64
C LEU A 60 22.14 8.42 -1.57
N ALA A 61 23.16 9.23 -1.81
CA ALA A 61 23.58 10.30 -0.91
C ALA A 61 22.50 11.38 -0.78
N LEU A 62 21.90 11.81 -1.89
CA LEU A 62 20.77 12.75 -1.89
C LEU A 62 19.56 12.19 -1.17
N ALA A 63 19.22 10.93 -1.40
CA ALA A 63 18.14 10.24 -0.72
C ALA A 63 18.36 10.19 0.80
N ALA A 64 19.58 9.88 1.24
CA ALA A 64 19.95 9.88 2.66
C ALA A 64 19.84 11.29 3.29
N MET A 65 20.27 12.34 2.56
CA MET A 65 20.16 13.73 3.03
C MET A 65 18.72 14.21 3.12
N ALA A 66 17.95 13.95 2.07
CA ALA A 66 16.53 14.28 2.05
C ALA A 66 15.78 13.59 3.19
N SER A 67 16.11 12.32 3.45
CA SER A 67 15.52 11.53 4.55
C SER A 67 15.89 12.10 5.91
N TYR A 68 17.14 12.49 6.09
CA TYR A 68 17.59 13.12 7.32
C TYR A 68 16.92 14.48 7.54
N ALA A 69 16.91 15.33 6.50
CA ALA A 69 16.25 16.64 6.55
C ALA A 69 14.74 16.50 6.83
N PHE A 70 14.10 15.54 6.19
CA PHE A 70 12.67 15.25 6.41
C PHE A 70 12.41 14.79 7.84
N ARG A 71 13.25 13.93 8.41
CA ARG A 71 13.14 13.51 9.81
C ARG A 71 13.27 14.71 10.76
N GLU A 72 14.28 15.58 10.56
CA GLU A 72 14.46 16.77 11.40
C GLU A 72 13.27 17.74 11.25
N PHE A 73 12.71 17.85 10.04
CA PHE A 73 11.50 18.63 9.79
C PHE A 73 10.28 18.07 10.57
N LEU A 74 10.10 16.75 10.57
CA LEU A 74 9.04 16.11 11.34
C LEU A 74 9.24 16.29 12.86
N ILE A 75 10.47 16.28 13.34
CA ILE A 75 10.82 16.55 14.75
C ILE A 75 10.47 17.99 15.15
N LEU A 76 10.64 18.95 14.23
CA LEU A 76 10.33 20.37 14.49
C LEU A 76 8.81 20.64 14.58
N ILE A 77 8.00 19.95 13.79
CA ILE A 77 6.54 20.18 13.71
C ILE A 77 5.77 19.27 14.68
N GLY A 78 6.34 18.11 15.01
CA GLY A 78 5.69 17.09 15.80
C GLY A 78 5.54 17.43 17.29
N SER A 79 4.66 16.69 17.97
CA SER A 79 4.56 16.72 19.42
C SER A 79 5.86 16.23 20.07
N GLU A 80 6.08 16.59 21.36
CA GLU A 80 7.26 16.14 22.10
C GLU A 80 7.43 14.61 22.11
N GLU A 81 6.32 13.89 22.21
CA GLU A 81 6.32 12.41 22.17
C GLU A 81 6.78 11.90 20.80
N MET A 82 6.21 12.45 19.70
CA MET A 82 6.60 12.09 18.35
C MET A 82 8.06 12.46 18.05
N ALA A 83 8.51 13.62 18.51
CA ALA A 83 9.89 14.05 18.35
C ALA A 83 10.88 13.11 19.08
N LYS A 84 10.54 12.65 20.29
CA LYS A 84 11.34 11.67 21.02
C LYS A 84 11.45 10.34 20.29
N GLU A 85 10.37 9.91 19.69
CA GLU A 85 10.32 8.69 18.90
C GLU A 85 11.14 8.78 17.61
N LEU A 86 10.96 9.86 16.84
CA LEU A 86 11.68 10.09 15.59
C LEU A 86 13.19 10.26 15.78
N ARG A 87 13.64 10.75 16.94
CA ARG A 87 15.08 10.82 17.25
C ARG A 87 15.75 9.46 17.35
N THR A 88 14.99 8.43 17.71
CA THR A 88 15.48 7.04 17.78
C THR A 88 15.29 6.27 16.47
N ALA A 89 14.56 6.83 15.50
CA ALA A 89 14.31 6.18 14.22
C ALA A 89 15.60 6.04 13.39
N PRO A 90 15.92 4.86 12.85
CA PRO A 90 17.05 4.68 11.96
C PRO A 90 16.83 5.45 10.64
N LEU A 91 17.92 5.72 9.94
CA LEU A 91 17.86 6.48 8.69
C LEU A 91 17.01 5.76 7.62
N THR A 92 16.99 4.43 7.64
CA THR A 92 16.13 3.61 6.77
C THR A 92 14.65 3.88 6.98
N ALA A 93 14.19 3.98 8.24
CA ALA A 93 12.81 4.35 8.54
C ALA A 93 12.51 5.80 8.13
N ALA A 94 13.45 6.73 8.33
CA ALA A 94 13.32 8.11 7.85
C ALA A 94 13.20 8.17 6.32
N PHE A 95 13.98 7.36 5.61
CA PHE A 95 13.87 7.21 4.15
C PHE A 95 12.50 6.65 3.75
N GLY A 96 12.05 5.59 4.42
CA GLY A 96 10.71 5.03 4.17
C GLY A 96 9.59 6.06 4.37
N MET A 97 9.61 6.80 5.46
CA MET A 97 8.64 7.87 5.72
C MET A 97 8.71 8.99 4.66
N PHE A 98 9.90 9.39 4.23
CA PHE A 98 10.08 10.40 3.19
C PHE A 98 9.51 9.95 1.84
N VAL A 99 9.78 8.71 1.41
CA VAL A 99 9.25 8.14 0.17
C VAL A 99 7.73 8.02 0.23
N ILE A 100 7.17 7.47 1.31
CA ILE A 100 5.72 7.35 1.51
C ILE A 100 5.06 8.74 1.43
N PHE A 101 5.64 9.75 2.09
CA PHE A 101 5.14 11.11 2.06
C PHE A 101 5.17 11.70 0.65
N THR A 102 6.28 11.51 -0.09
CA THR A 102 6.41 11.99 -1.48
C THR A 102 5.36 11.35 -2.39
N TYR A 103 5.14 10.03 -2.25
CA TYR A 103 4.14 9.32 -3.03
C TYR A 103 2.70 9.70 -2.64
N ALA A 104 2.46 9.97 -1.36
CA ALA A 104 1.17 10.49 -0.91
C ALA A 104 0.87 11.88 -1.52
N ILE A 105 1.86 12.76 -1.56
CA ILE A 105 1.73 14.07 -2.24
C ILE A 105 1.46 13.86 -3.73
N ALA A 106 2.25 13.02 -4.41
CA ALA A 106 2.04 12.73 -5.83
C ALA A 106 0.63 12.16 -6.09
N ALA A 107 0.15 11.26 -5.25
CA ALA A 107 -1.17 10.66 -5.38
C ALA A 107 -2.31 11.67 -5.14
N ILE A 108 -2.20 12.50 -4.10
CA ILE A 108 -3.25 13.48 -3.73
C ILE A 108 -3.31 14.62 -4.75
N PHE A 109 -2.15 15.16 -5.09
CA PHE A 109 -2.03 16.34 -5.95
C PHE A 109 -1.73 16.00 -7.41
N ALA A 110 -1.94 14.76 -7.85
CA ALA A 110 -1.68 14.32 -9.23
C ALA A 110 -2.21 15.30 -10.30
N PRO A 111 -3.47 15.77 -10.26
CA PRO A 111 -3.98 16.70 -11.28
C PRO A 111 -3.34 18.08 -11.28
N MET A 112 -2.62 18.44 -10.20
CA MET A 112 -1.95 19.74 -10.07
C MET A 112 -0.46 19.67 -10.41
N ILE A 113 0.15 18.49 -10.22
CA ILE A 113 1.59 18.27 -10.41
C ILE A 113 1.88 17.76 -11.82
N ALA A 114 1.00 16.92 -12.38
CA ALA A 114 1.17 16.36 -13.71
C ALA A 114 1.04 17.46 -14.78
N PRO A 115 2.01 17.58 -15.71
CA PRO A 115 1.96 18.59 -16.79
C PRO A 115 0.80 18.36 -17.75
N HIS A 116 0.43 17.08 -17.98
CA HIS A 116 -0.59 16.68 -18.96
C HIS A 116 -1.61 15.73 -18.34
N GLY A 117 -2.77 15.54 -18.99
CA GLY A 117 -3.78 14.57 -18.58
C GLY A 117 -3.29 13.13 -18.77
N GLU A 118 -3.76 12.19 -17.93
CA GLU A 118 -3.32 10.78 -17.98
C GLU A 118 -3.64 10.05 -19.28
N ALA A 119 -4.67 10.50 -20.00
CA ALA A 119 -5.14 9.94 -21.28
C ALA A 119 -4.80 10.82 -22.50
N GLU A 120 -4.20 11.98 -22.28
CA GLU A 120 -3.91 12.96 -23.30
C GLU A 120 -2.78 12.49 -24.22
N VAL A 121 -3.05 12.43 -25.53
CA VAL A 121 -2.06 12.08 -26.56
C VAL A 121 -1.41 13.37 -27.04
N ILE A 122 -0.09 13.49 -26.84
CA ILE A 122 0.64 14.75 -27.08
C ILE A 122 1.60 14.60 -28.26
N SER A 123 2.10 13.39 -28.51
CA SER A 123 3.13 13.16 -29.51
C SER A 123 2.93 11.84 -30.25
N SER A 124 3.90 11.47 -31.09
CA SER A 124 3.94 10.14 -31.70
C SER A 124 4.27 9.06 -30.67
N ALA A 125 3.90 7.80 -30.97
CA ALA A 125 4.24 6.66 -30.14
C ALA A 125 5.76 6.58 -29.90
N PHE A 126 6.14 6.35 -28.64
CA PHE A 126 7.52 6.19 -28.21
C PHE A 126 8.43 7.37 -28.53
N ALA A 127 7.89 8.59 -28.61
CA ALA A 127 8.72 9.79 -28.79
C ALA A 127 9.74 9.93 -27.63
N PRO A 128 10.99 10.27 -27.94
CA PRO A 128 12.02 10.45 -26.91
C PRO A 128 11.68 11.62 -25.98
N ALA A 129 12.38 11.67 -24.84
CA ALA A 129 12.27 12.78 -23.89
C ALA A 129 12.63 14.10 -24.55
N ASP A 130 11.84 15.14 -24.30
CA ASP A 130 12.03 16.51 -24.78
C ASP A 130 11.66 17.53 -23.68
N GLU A 131 11.64 18.82 -24.02
CA GLU A 131 11.32 19.90 -23.06
C GLU A 131 9.86 19.79 -22.53
N ASN A 132 8.95 19.17 -23.28
CA ASN A 132 7.54 19.01 -22.91
C ASN A 132 7.27 17.65 -22.23
N MET A 133 8.12 16.65 -22.47
CA MET A 133 7.96 15.29 -21.98
C MET A 133 9.26 14.79 -21.33
N LEU A 134 9.38 14.95 -20.04
CA LEU A 134 10.61 14.62 -19.28
C LEU A 134 11.06 13.17 -19.41
N LEU A 135 10.12 12.24 -19.53
CA LEU A 135 10.37 10.78 -19.63
C LEU A 135 9.99 10.22 -21.02
N GLY A 136 9.70 11.10 -22.00
CA GLY A 136 9.23 10.69 -23.30
C GLY A 136 7.78 10.22 -23.31
N ALA A 137 7.35 9.63 -24.43
CA ALA A 137 5.99 9.15 -24.64
C ALA A 137 5.88 7.64 -24.58
N ASP A 138 4.68 7.15 -24.20
CA ASP A 138 4.32 5.73 -24.24
C ASP A 138 3.94 5.25 -25.66
N GLN A 139 3.47 4.00 -25.76
CA GLN A 139 3.04 3.38 -27.03
C GLN A 139 1.90 4.13 -27.75
N LEU A 140 1.15 4.99 -27.07
CA LEU A 140 0.05 5.79 -27.63
C LEU A 140 0.40 7.28 -27.76
N GLY A 141 1.64 7.70 -27.46
CA GLY A 141 2.05 9.10 -27.51
C GLY A 141 1.62 9.94 -26.30
N ARG A 142 1.34 9.30 -25.15
CA ARG A 142 0.97 9.97 -23.90
C ARG A 142 2.23 10.22 -23.06
N ASP A 143 2.25 11.33 -22.29
CA ASP A 143 3.40 11.68 -21.44
C ASP A 143 3.61 10.66 -20.30
N MET A 144 4.79 10.00 -20.32
CA MET A 144 5.16 9.00 -19.32
C MET A 144 5.31 9.57 -17.92
N PHE A 145 5.76 10.83 -17.78
CA PHE A 145 5.92 11.46 -16.48
C PHE A 145 4.57 11.76 -15.83
N SER A 146 3.65 12.35 -16.57
CA SER A 146 2.27 12.58 -16.10
C SER A 146 1.58 11.27 -15.73
N ARG A 147 1.71 10.25 -16.57
CA ARG A 147 1.14 8.93 -16.28
C ARG A 147 1.77 8.26 -15.04
N LEU A 148 3.05 8.49 -14.79
CA LEU A 148 3.70 7.99 -13.57
C LEU A 148 3.08 8.61 -12.30
N ILE A 149 2.78 9.92 -12.34
CA ILE A 149 2.14 10.64 -11.23
C ILE A 149 0.69 10.17 -11.03
N TYR A 150 -0.10 10.08 -12.11
CA TYR A 150 -1.47 9.55 -12.03
C TYR A 150 -1.50 8.08 -11.63
N GLY A 151 -0.52 7.29 -12.08
CA GLY A 151 -0.35 5.90 -11.67
C GLY A 151 -0.12 5.76 -10.17
N ALA A 152 0.64 6.68 -9.55
CA ALA A 152 0.75 6.72 -8.10
C ALA A 152 -0.63 6.87 -7.43
N ARG A 153 -1.46 7.81 -7.91
CA ARG A 153 -2.81 8.02 -7.39
C ARG A 153 -3.67 6.77 -7.53
N ASN A 154 -3.75 6.20 -8.72
CA ASN A 154 -4.66 5.11 -9.03
C ASN A 154 -4.22 3.80 -8.38
N THR A 155 -2.96 3.41 -8.53
CA THR A 155 -2.44 2.15 -7.96
C THR A 155 -2.42 2.15 -6.43
N ILE A 156 -1.95 3.26 -5.81
CA ILE A 156 -1.86 3.36 -4.34
C ILE A 156 -3.24 3.44 -3.70
N SER A 157 -4.16 4.23 -4.27
CA SER A 157 -5.51 4.35 -3.71
C SER A 157 -6.26 3.02 -3.76
N LEU A 158 -6.16 2.29 -4.87
CA LEU A 158 -6.78 0.98 -5.03
C LEU A 158 -6.21 -0.03 -4.02
N ALA A 159 -4.88 -0.07 -3.88
CA ALA A 159 -4.21 -0.95 -2.91
C ALA A 159 -4.57 -0.59 -1.47
N LEU A 160 -4.63 0.71 -1.14
CA LEU A 160 -4.98 1.15 0.20
C LEU A 160 -6.42 0.77 0.58
N VAL A 161 -7.37 1.00 -0.32
CA VAL A 161 -8.78 0.63 -0.10
C VAL A 161 -8.93 -0.88 0.05
N GLY A 162 -8.29 -1.66 -0.84
CA GLY A 162 -8.28 -3.13 -0.76
C GLY A 162 -7.69 -3.63 0.57
N THR A 163 -6.59 -3.01 1.02
CA THR A 163 -5.96 -3.34 2.30
C THR A 163 -6.85 -2.99 3.50
N ILE A 164 -7.44 -1.80 3.52
CA ILE A 164 -8.37 -1.38 4.59
C ILE A 164 -9.52 -2.37 4.71
N LEU A 165 -10.07 -2.79 3.58
CA LEU A 165 -11.19 -3.72 3.54
C LEU A 165 -10.77 -5.13 4.01
N ALA A 166 -9.65 -5.66 3.49
CA ALA A 166 -9.07 -6.93 3.92
C ALA A 166 -8.77 -6.94 5.42
N PHE A 167 -8.15 -5.86 5.89
CA PHE A 167 -7.76 -5.72 7.29
C PHE A 167 -8.97 -5.61 8.21
N THR A 168 -9.97 -4.83 7.84
CA THR A 168 -11.21 -4.68 8.62
C THR A 168 -11.93 -6.03 8.77
N LEU A 169 -12.09 -6.77 7.67
CA LEU A 169 -12.70 -8.10 7.68
C LEU A 169 -11.91 -9.08 8.54
N GLY A 170 -10.61 -9.20 8.27
CA GLY A 170 -9.75 -10.13 8.99
C GLY A 170 -9.64 -9.81 10.47
N ALA A 171 -9.44 -8.53 10.83
CA ALA A 171 -9.32 -8.11 12.21
C ALA A 171 -10.62 -8.31 13.01
N LEU A 172 -11.76 -7.92 12.44
CA LEU A 172 -13.06 -8.16 13.10
C LEU A 172 -13.31 -9.64 13.32
N ALA A 173 -13.10 -10.46 12.29
CA ALA A 173 -13.27 -11.91 12.39
C ALA A 173 -12.31 -12.53 13.43
N GLY A 174 -11.04 -12.08 13.45
CA GLY A 174 -10.02 -12.55 14.38
C GLY A 174 -10.30 -12.18 15.85
N LEU A 175 -10.68 -10.93 16.10
CA LEU A 175 -11.09 -10.46 17.44
C LEU A 175 -12.30 -11.23 17.95
N LEU A 176 -13.31 -11.42 17.08
CA LEU A 176 -14.49 -12.19 17.41
C LEU A 176 -14.18 -13.66 17.73
N ALA A 177 -13.35 -14.28 16.92
CA ALA A 177 -12.94 -15.67 17.11
C ALA A 177 -12.19 -15.84 18.43
N ALA A 178 -11.29 -14.92 18.78
CA ALA A 178 -10.54 -14.94 20.03
C ALA A 178 -11.44 -14.81 21.27
N VAL A 179 -12.47 -13.95 21.21
CA VAL A 179 -13.36 -13.71 22.36
C VAL A 179 -14.46 -14.78 22.48
N ARG A 180 -15.03 -15.23 21.34
CA ARG A 180 -16.16 -16.17 21.31
C ARG A 180 -15.71 -17.62 21.42
N GLY A 181 -14.61 -17.98 20.74
CA GLY A 181 -14.13 -19.36 20.66
C GLY A 181 -15.13 -20.33 20.00
N GLY A 182 -14.99 -21.61 20.34
CA GLY A 182 -15.93 -22.66 19.95
C GLY A 182 -15.99 -22.93 18.44
N TRP A 183 -17.20 -23.29 17.95
CA TRP A 183 -17.40 -23.65 16.54
C TRP A 183 -17.15 -22.49 15.57
N PHE A 184 -17.42 -21.24 16.01
CA PHE A 184 -17.19 -20.05 15.19
C PHE A 184 -15.70 -19.89 14.86
N ASP A 185 -14.85 -20.02 15.86
CA ASP A 185 -13.40 -19.97 15.69
C ASP A 185 -12.91 -21.10 14.78
N GLN A 186 -13.40 -22.31 14.96
CA GLN A 186 -13.06 -23.45 14.10
C GLN A 186 -13.51 -23.26 12.65
N ALA A 187 -14.74 -22.76 12.43
CA ALA A 187 -15.28 -22.51 11.09
C ALA A 187 -14.47 -21.43 10.36
N MET A 188 -14.20 -20.29 11.03
CA MET A 188 -13.38 -19.21 10.46
C MET A 188 -11.96 -19.66 10.17
N GLY A 189 -11.34 -20.42 11.08
CA GLY A 189 -10.00 -20.98 10.89
C GLY A 189 -9.92 -21.89 9.67
N ARG A 190 -10.88 -22.84 9.53
CA ARG A 190 -10.92 -23.74 8.37
C ARG A 190 -11.20 -23.01 7.06
N SER A 191 -12.09 -22.01 7.06
CA SER A 191 -12.34 -21.17 5.88
C SER A 191 -11.08 -20.39 5.46
N ALA A 192 -10.35 -19.85 6.44
CA ALA A 192 -9.07 -19.19 6.19
C ALA A 192 -8.05 -20.15 5.59
N ASP A 193 -7.94 -21.39 6.11
CA ASP A 193 -7.00 -22.40 5.61
C ASP A 193 -7.30 -22.78 4.16
N VAL A 194 -8.60 -22.92 3.80
CA VAL A 194 -9.02 -23.22 2.42
C VAL A 194 -8.62 -22.09 1.47
N ILE A 195 -8.88 -20.84 1.80
CA ILE A 195 -8.53 -19.70 0.94
C ILE A 195 -7.00 -19.60 0.81
N MET A 196 -6.26 -19.72 1.90
CA MET A 196 -4.80 -19.63 1.90
C MET A 196 -4.09 -20.82 1.23
N SER A 197 -4.76 -21.93 0.99
CA SER A 197 -4.19 -23.08 0.25
C SER A 197 -4.04 -22.81 -1.24
N ILE A 198 -4.76 -21.80 -1.76
CA ILE A 198 -4.70 -21.43 -3.17
C ILE A 198 -3.63 -20.33 -3.33
N PRO A 199 -2.66 -20.44 -4.26
CA PRO A 199 -1.73 -19.37 -4.54
C PRO A 199 -2.45 -18.07 -4.90
N SER A 200 -2.13 -16.98 -4.19
CA SER A 200 -2.87 -15.69 -4.26
C SER A 200 -2.99 -15.13 -5.67
N LEU A 201 -1.91 -15.23 -6.48
CA LEU A 201 -1.93 -14.76 -7.86
C LEU A 201 -2.90 -15.58 -8.73
N ILE A 202 -2.90 -16.91 -8.60
CA ILE A 202 -3.80 -17.79 -9.37
C ILE A 202 -5.24 -17.53 -8.96
N PHE A 203 -5.50 -17.42 -7.64
CA PHE A 203 -6.83 -17.12 -7.14
C PHE A 203 -7.32 -15.75 -7.63
N GLY A 204 -6.44 -14.73 -7.59
CA GLY A 204 -6.73 -13.41 -8.12
C GLY A 204 -7.09 -13.43 -9.61
N LEU A 205 -6.26 -14.10 -10.44
CA LEU A 205 -6.51 -14.25 -11.88
C LEU A 205 -7.86 -14.92 -12.17
N LEU A 206 -8.17 -16.02 -11.47
CA LEU A 206 -9.44 -16.73 -11.64
C LEU A 206 -10.63 -15.85 -11.25
N MET A 207 -10.58 -15.22 -10.08
CA MET A 207 -11.69 -14.42 -9.56
C MET A 207 -11.92 -13.19 -10.43
N VAL A 208 -10.87 -12.44 -10.79
CA VAL A 208 -11.01 -11.28 -11.66
C VAL A 208 -11.52 -11.68 -13.05
N SER A 209 -11.05 -12.81 -13.61
CA SER A 209 -11.54 -13.31 -14.91
C SER A 209 -13.02 -13.72 -14.86
N ILE A 210 -13.44 -14.43 -13.81
CA ILE A 210 -14.83 -14.86 -13.65
C ILE A 210 -15.76 -13.66 -13.45
N PHE A 211 -15.45 -12.79 -12.50
CA PHE A 211 -16.32 -11.65 -12.19
C PHE A 211 -16.23 -10.54 -13.22
N GLY A 212 -15.06 -10.33 -13.83
CA GLY A 212 -14.89 -9.37 -14.93
C GLY A 212 -15.56 -9.79 -16.24
N SER A 213 -15.88 -11.08 -16.42
CA SER A 213 -16.64 -11.57 -17.56
C SER A 213 -18.16 -11.53 -17.35
N LEU A 214 -18.63 -11.12 -16.16
CA LEU A 214 -20.07 -10.94 -15.94
C LEU A 214 -20.60 -9.85 -16.89
N PRO A 215 -21.79 -10.09 -17.50
CA PRO A 215 -22.32 -9.12 -18.45
C PRO A 215 -22.58 -7.78 -17.78
N THR A 216 -21.92 -6.74 -18.27
CA THR A 216 -22.09 -5.35 -17.83
C THR A 216 -23.47 -4.80 -18.19
N ASN A 217 -24.21 -5.51 -19.07
CA ASN A 217 -25.59 -5.18 -19.44
C ASN A 217 -26.50 -6.40 -19.29
N PRO A 218 -26.86 -6.81 -18.06
CA PRO A 218 -27.75 -7.92 -17.87
C PRO A 218 -29.15 -7.63 -18.45
N ALA A 219 -29.80 -8.66 -19.02
CA ALA A 219 -31.08 -8.53 -19.71
C ALA A 219 -32.18 -7.85 -18.86
N TRP A 220 -32.15 -7.99 -17.53
CA TRP A 220 -33.08 -7.33 -16.61
C TRP A 220 -32.92 -5.80 -16.59
N LEU A 221 -31.71 -5.25 -16.85
CA LEU A 221 -31.49 -3.81 -16.87
C LEU A 221 -32.20 -3.15 -18.05
N ASN A 222 -32.27 -3.86 -19.20
CA ASN A 222 -33.00 -3.39 -20.40
C ASN A 222 -34.51 -3.28 -20.12
N LEU A 223 -35.04 -4.07 -19.17
CA LEU A 223 -36.44 -3.98 -18.75
C LEU A 223 -36.75 -2.67 -18.00
N PHE A 224 -35.75 -2.03 -17.43
CA PHE A 224 -35.88 -0.76 -16.71
C PHE A 224 -35.31 0.45 -17.50
N GLY A 225 -34.99 0.26 -18.78
CA GLY A 225 -34.50 1.35 -19.66
C GLY A 225 -33.08 1.85 -19.30
N GLY A 226 -32.27 1.04 -18.62
CA GLY A 226 -30.93 1.40 -18.17
C GLY A 226 -29.87 1.31 -19.28
N ASN A 227 -28.87 2.18 -19.23
CA ASN A 227 -27.71 2.20 -20.12
C ASN A 227 -26.55 1.38 -19.54
N SER A 228 -25.55 1.02 -20.35
CA SER A 228 -24.36 0.25 -19.94
C SER A 228 -23.62 0.87 -18.73
N GLY A 229 -23.47 2.19 -18.68
CA GLY A 229 -22.85 2.87 -17.54
C GLY A 229 -23.63 2.75 -16.22
N GLN A 230 -24.98 2.66 -16.31
CA GLN A 230 -25.81 2.39 -15.15
C GLN A 230 -25.68 0.94 -14.69
N ALA A 231 -25.48 -0.01 -15.62
CA ALA A 231 -25.25 -1.41 -15.29
C ALA A 231 -23.97 -1.62 -14.49
N ASP A 232 -22.89 -0.95 -14.89
CA ASP A 232 -21.61 -0.99 -14.18
C ASP A 232 -21.72 -0.43 -12.77
N PHE A 233 -22.41 0.70 -12.62
CA PHE A 233 -22.67 1.29 -11.31
C PHE A 233 -23.50 0.34 -10.42
N PHE A 234 -24.57 -0.26 -10.94
CA PHE A 234 -25.40 -1.21 -10.19
C PHE A 234 -24.65 -2.48 -9.81
N LEU A 235 -23.84 -3.03 -10.72
CA LEU A 235 -23.05 -4.23 -10.45
C LEU A 235 -22.02 -3.96 -9.34
N GLY A 236 -21.25 -2.88 -9.48
CA GLY A 236 -20.27 -2.47 -8.46
C GLY A 236 -20.92 -2.21 -7.11
N THR A 237 -22.04 -1.49 -7.09
CA THR A 237 -22.81 -1.22 -5.87
C THR A 237 -23.34 -2.52 -5.25
N ALA A 238 -23.90 -3.43 -6.05
CA ALA A 238 -24.44 -4.70 -5.56
C ALA A 238 -23.36 -5.58 -4.93
N MET A 239 -22.18 -5.67 -5.55
CA MET A 239 -21.03 -6.41 -5.00
C MET A 239 -20.53 -5.79 -3.70
N MET A 240 -20.39 -4.47 -3.63
CA MET A 240 -20.00 -3.79 -2.40
C MET A 240 -21.05 -3.94 -1.29
N VAL A 241 -22.35 -3.86 -1.60
CA VAL A 241 -23.41 -4.09 -0.64
C VAL A 241 -23.36 -5.53 -0.09
N PHE A 242 -23.17 -6.53 -0.97
CA PHE A 242 -23.03 -7.92 -0.53
C PHE A 242 -21.84 -8.09 0.42
N PHE A 243 -20.70 -7.53 0.07
CA PHE A 243 -19.49 -7.60 0.89
C PHE A 243 -19.63 -6.83 2.21
N GLY A 244 -20.22 -5.64 2.14
CA GLY A 244 -20.53 -4.84 3.32
C GLY A 244 -21.56 -5.49 4.23
N MET A 245 -22.52 -6.25 3.68
CA MET A 245 -23.43 -7.08 4.48
C MET A 245 -22.68 -8.17 5.26
N LEU A 246 -21.66 -8.78 4.65
CA LEU A 246 -20.80 -9.74 5.35
C LEU A 246 -20.08 -9.10 6.54
N VAL A 247 -19.48 -7.92 6.33
CA VAL A 247 -18.88 -7.12 7.41
C VAL A 247 -19.92 -6.73 8.45
N GLY A 248 -21.07 -6.26 8.00
CA GLY A 248 -22.18 -5.86 8.85
C GLY A 248 -22.69 -7.00 9.73
N LEU A 249 -22.79 -8.21 9.19
CA LEU A 249 -23.14 -9.40 9.96
C LEU A 249 -22.10 -9.73 11.03
N LEU A 250 -20.81 -9.59 10.72
CA LEU A 250 -19.74 -9.75 11.70
C LEU A 250 -19.84 -8.71 12.82
N VAL A 251 -20.06 -7.45 12.48
CA VAL A 251 -20.25 -6.37 13.46
C VAL A 251 -21.48 -6.61 14.30
N LEU A 252 -22.62 -6.98 13.70
CA LEU A 252 -23.85 -7.31 14.41
C LEU A 252 -23.66 -8.47 15.38
N ALA A 253 -22.91 -9.50 14.98
CA ALA A 253 -22.62 -10.63 15.85
C ALA A 253 -21.85 -10.23 17.14
N THR A 254 -21.18 -9.06 17.13
CA THR A 254 -20.49 -8.53 18.32
C THR A 254 -21.35 -7.65 19.21
N ILE A 255 -22.25 -6.88 18.61
CA ILE A 255 -22.91 -5.74 19.27
C ILE A 255 -24.33 -6.10 19.76
N ALA A 256 -25.02 -7.01 19.07
CA ALA A 256 -26.41 -7.36 19.37
C ALA A 256 -26.51 -8.57 20.32
N GLU A 257 -27.12 -8.35 21.45
CA GLU A 257 -27.32 -9.38 22.49
C GLU A 257 -28.79 -9.88 22.55
N ASP A 258 -29.71 -9.08 21.97
CA ASP A 258 -31.13 -9.37 21.93
C ASP A 258 -31.67 -9.29 20.49
N MET A 259 -32.81 -9.93 20.24
CA MET A 259 -33.45 -10.01 18.92
C MET A 259 -33.88 -8.63 18.42
N MET A 260 -34.37 -7.74 19.29
CA MET A 260 -34.78 -6.38 18.94
C MET A 260 -33.54 -5.53 18.62
N GLY A 261 -32.45 -5.71 19.39
CA GLY A 261 -31.15 -5.10 19.09
C GLY A 261 -30.59 -5.50 17.73
N TRP A 262 -30.80 -6.74 17.31
CA TRP A 262 -30.42 -7.22 15.98
C TRP A 262 -31.14 -6.49 14.86
N ILE A 263 -32.47 -6.27 14.99
CA ILE A 263 -33.27 -5.60 13.95
C ILE A 263 -32.86 -4.13 13.81
N VAL A 264 -32.83 -3.38 14.91
CA VAL A 264 -32.52 -1.93 14.86
C VAL A 264 -31.06 -1.68 14.45
N LYS A 265 -30.11 -2.35 15.10
CA LYS A 265 -28.70 -2.20 14.79
C LYS A 265 -28.38 -2.73 13.39
N GLY A 266 -29.07 -3.80 12.96
CA GLY A 266 -28.96 -4.36 11.62
C GLY A 266 -29.39 -3.39 10.54
N ALA A 267 -30.50 -2.68 10.75
CA ALA A 267 -30.95 -1.66 9.81
C ALA A 267 -29.96 -0.47 9.69
N ILE A 268 -29.38 -0.03 10.82
CA ILE A 268 -28.36 1.02 10.83
C ILE A 268 -27.11 0.56 10.09
N VAL A 269 -26.61 -0.64 10.39
CA VAL A 269 -25.41 -1.20 9.73
C VAL A 269 -25.66 -1.35 8.23
N LEU A 270 -26.83 -1.85 7.83
CA LEU A 270 -27.22 -1.98 6.42
C LEU A 270 -27.24 -0.60 5.73
N GLY A 271 -27.81 0.42 6.37
CA GLY A 271 -27.84 1.78 5.85
C GLY A 271 -26.43 2.35 5.63
N ILE A 272 -25.53 2.16 6.60
CA ILE A 272 -24.12 2.58 6.49
C ILE A 272 -23.42 1.82 5.35
N VAL A 273 -23.62 0.53 5.25
CA VAL A 273 -23.07 -0.33 4.19
C VAL A 273 -23.51 0.15 2.82
N ILE A 274 -24.80 0.40 2.64
CA ILE A 274 -25.33 0.92 1.37
C ILE A 274 -24.72 2.29 1.05
N ALA A 275 -24.66 3.19 2.01
CA ALA A 275 -24.09 4.53 1.80
C ALA A 275 -22.59 4.46 1.38
N ILE A 276 -21.79 3.63 2.07
CA ILE A 276 -20.38 3.42 1.71
C ILE A 276 -20.27 2.79 0.32
N SER A 277 -21.10 1.79 0.02
CA SER A 277 -21.07 1.08 -1.26
C SER A 277 -21.44 2.00 -2.42
N MET A 278 -22.44 2.86 -2.24
CA MET A 278 -22.79 3.89 -3.23
C MET A 278 -21.66 4.90 -3.41
N GLY A 279 -21.03 5.35 -2.32
CA GLY A 279 -19.89 6.25 -2.38
C GLY A 279 -18.70 5.63 -3.11
N MET A 280 -18.40 4.37 -2.85
CA MET A 280 -17.33 3.64 -3.56
C MET A 280 -17.62 3.49 -5.05
N ALA A 281 -18.85 3.19 -5.42
CA ALA A 281 -19.28 3.05 -6.82
C ALA A 281 -19.25 4.38 -7.62
N THR A 282 -19.22 5.53 -6.95
CA THR A 282 -19.02 6.83 -7.61
C THR A 282 -17.54 7.15 -7.85
N ILE A 283 -16.64 6.52 -7.10
CA ILE A 283 -15.19 6.78 -7.15
C ILE A 283 -14.47 5.77 -8.02
N PHE A 284 -14.88 4.50 -7.97
CA PHE A 284 -14.22 3.38 -8.64
C PHE A 284 -15.14 2.76 -9.70
N ASN A 285 -14.53 2.36 -10.82
CA ASN A 285 -15.21 1.60 -11.86
C ASN A 285 -15.50 0.16 -11.40
N SER A 286 -16.44 -0.53 -12.05
CA SER A 286 -16.81 -1.91 -11.68
C SER A 286 -15.62 -2.88 -11.68
N SER A 287 -14.69 -2.76 -12.62
CA SER A 287 -13.47 -3.57 -12.67
C SER A 287 -12.53 -3.32 -11.49
N GLU A 288 -12.41 -2.07 -11.05
CA GLU A 288 -11.63 -1.69 -9.88
C GLU A 288 -12.27 -2.21 -8.58
N ILE A 289 -13.60 -2.13 -8.50
CA ILE A 289 -14.37 -2.68 -7.37
C ILE A 289 -14.18 -4.19 -7.27
N ILE A 290 -14.27 -4.91 -8.39
CA ILE A 290 -14.00 -6.35 -8.44
C ILE A 290 -12.60 -6.64 -7.90
N LEU A 291 -11.60 -5.89 -8.35
CA LEU A 291 -10.22 -6.05 -7.92
C LEU A 291 -10.06 -5.81 -6.41
N ILE A 292 -10.65 -4.73 -5.87
CA ILE A 292 -10.67 -4.43 -4.43
C ILE A 292 -11.27 -5.60 -3.63
N LEU A 293 -12.41 -6.12 -4.07
CA LEU A 293 -13.10 -7.22 -3.40
C LEU A 293 -12.30 -8.51 -3.43
N VAL A 294 -11.75 -8.85 -4.59
CA VAL A 294 -10.93 -10.06 -4.77
C VAL A 294 -9.70 -10.03 -3.87
N VAL A 295 -8.95 -8.92 -3.86
CA VAL A 295 -7.77 -8.82 -2.98
C VAL A 295 -8.15 -8.83 -1.51
N SER A 296 -9.30 -8.25 -1.15
CA SER A 296 -9.80 -8.25 0.22
C SER A 296 -10.13 -9.68 0.70
N VAL A 297 -10.72 -10.51 -0.14
CA VAL A 297 -10.98 -11.92 0.18
C VAL A 297 -9.69 -12.73 0.30
N ILE A 298 -8.72 -12.48 -0.58
CA ILE A 298 -7.42 -13.20 -0.59
C ILE A 298 -6.62 -12.92 0.68
N TYR A 299 -6.60 -11.67 1.14
CA TYR A 299 -5.71 -11.25 2.23
C TYR A 299 -6.37 -11.21 3.61
N SER A 300 -7.70 -11.11 3.71
CA SER A 300 -8.40 -11.13 5.01
C SER A 300 -8.12 -12.38 5.87
N PRO A 301 -7.87 -13.60 5.32
CA PRO A 301 -7.54 -14.76 6.14
C PRO A 301 -6.20 -14.66 6.87
N ARG A 302 -5.21 -14.00 6.27
CA ARG A 302 -3.91 -13.78 6.91
C ARG A 302 -4.06 -12.84 8.10
N VAL A 303 -4.74 -11.70 7.90
CA VAL A 303 -5.05 -10.74 8.97
C VAL A 303 -5.88 -11.40 10.07
N TYR A 304 -6.86 -12.24 9.72
CA TYR A 304 -7.65 -13.03 10.67
C TYR A 304 -6.75 -13.88 11.58
N ARG A 305 -5.83 -14.65 10.99
CA ARG A 305 -4.95 -15.54 11.77
C ARG A 305 -4.05 -14.79 12.73
N LEU A 306 -3.43 -13.70 12.28
CA LEU A 306 -2.60 -12.86 13.14
C LEU A 306 -3.42 -12.21 14.24
N THR A 307 -4.53 -11.56 13.89
CA THR A 307 -5.39 -10.88 14.87
C THR A 307 -5.93 -11.85 15.91
N ARG A 308 -6.34 -13.04 15.48
CA ARG A 308 -6.79 -14.11 16.39
C ARG A 308 -5.68 -14.54 17.37
N ALA A 309 -4.44 -14.71 16.87
CA ALA A 309 -3.30 -15.10 17.69
C ALA A 309 -2.94 -14.00 18.70
N VAL A 310 -2.83 -12.75 18.25
CA VAL A 310 -2.51 -11.60 19.12
C VAL A 310 -3.60 -11.37 20.16
N ALA A 311 -4.87 -11.35 19.75
CA ALA A 311 -6.00 -11.18 20.65
C ALA A 311 -6.14 -12.37 21.63
N GLY A 312 -5.83 -13.60 21.18
CA GLY A 312 -5.85 -14.79 22.01
C GLY A 312 -4.87 -14.69 23.21
N ASN A 313 -3.70 -14.11 22.98
CA ASN A 313 -2.73 -13.86 24.06
C ASN A 313 -3.25 -12.85 25.10
N VAL A 314 -4.03 -11.87 24.67
CA VAL A 314 -4.64 -10.86 25.55
C VAL A 314 -5.84 -11.42 26.31
N VAL A 315 -6.68 -12.23 25.65
CA VAL A 315 -7.92 -12.78 26.22
C VAL A 315 -7.71 -13.64 27.47
N VAL A 316 -6.53 -14.21 27.64
CA VAL A 316 -6.19 -15.07 28.80
C VAL A 316 -5.60 -14.30 29.97
N MET A 317 -5.46 -12.97 29.87
CA MET A 317 -4.94 -12.15 30.95
C MET A 317 -5.95 -11.93 32.08
N ASP A 318 -5.46 -11.86 33.33
CA ASP A 318 -6.28 -11.75 34.56
C ASP A 318 -7.27 -10.58 34.54
N TYR A 319 -6.85 -9.42 33.97
CA TYR A 319 -7.73 -8.25 33.89
C TYR A 319 -8.93 -8.46 32.96
N ILE A 320 -8.80 -9.33 31.94
CA ILE A 320 -9.93 -9.72 31.06
C ILE A 320 -10.90 -10.61 31.84
N GLU A 321 -10.39 -11.54 32.65
CA GLU A 321 -11.23 -12.37 33.50
C GLU A 321 -11.96 -11.52 34.56
N ALA A 322 -11.27 -10.59 35.19
CA ALA A 322 -11.87 -9.63 36.11
C ALA A 322 -12.99 -8.79 35.43
N ALA A 323 -12.78 -8.37 34.19
CA ALA A 323 -13.79 -7.64 33.43
C ALA A 323 -15.01 -8.53 33.10
N ARG A 324 -14.80 -9.81 32.77
CA ARG A 324 -15.88 -10.79 32.57
C ARG A 324 -16.68 -11.03 33.84
N LEU A 325 -16.01 -11.15 34.97
CA LEU A 325 -16.66 -11.33 36.28
C LEU A 325 -17.49 -10.10 36.70
N ARG A 326 -17.12 -8.90 36.26
CA ARG A 326 -17.94 -7.68 36.42
C ARG A 326 -19.17 -7.67 35.50
N GLY A 327 -19.32 -8.64 34.60
CA GLY A 327 -20.45 -8.71 33.67
C GLY A 327 -20.27 -7.84 32.43
N GLU A 328 -19.04 -7.44 32.11
CA GLU A 328 -18.78 -6.62 30.94
C GLU A 328 -19.09 -7.36 29.65
N ARG A 329 -19.68 -6.62 28.68
CA ARG A 329 -20.12 -7.19 27.40
C ARG A 329 -18.93 -7.46 26.47
N ARG A 330 -19.08 -8.39 25.51
CA ARG A 330 -18.03 -8.76 24.54
C ARG A 330 -17.47 -7.56 23.79
N TRP A 331 -18.34 -6.64 23.37
CA TRP A 331 -17.91 -5.41 22.68
C TRP A 331 -17.03 -4.50 23.55
N TYR A 332 -17.37 -4.40 24.85
CA TYR A 332 -16.52 -3.70 25.81
C TYR A 332 -15.13 -4.34 25.89
N LEU A 333 -15.08 -5.67 26.06
CA LEU A 333 -13.80 -6.39 26.10
C LEU A 333 -12.97 -6.16 24.84
N ILE A 334 -13.59 -6.27 23.66
CA ILE A 334 -12.89 -6.03 22.38
C ILE A 334 -12.35 -4.60 22.31
N ARG A 335 -13.20 -3.61 22.52
CA ARG A 335 -12.87 -2.21 22.26
C ARG A 335 -11.98 -1.58 23.34
N ARG A 336 -12.18 -1.93 24.61
CA ARG A 336 -11.55 -1.28 25.75
C ARG A 336 -10.34 -2.03 26.29
N GLU A 337 -10.35 -3.34 26.18
CA GLU A 337 -9.34 -4.19 26.79
C GLU A 337 -8.42 -4.85 25.76
N ILE A 338 -8.95 -5.47 24.69
CA ILE A 338 -8.17 -6.28 23.76
C ILE A 338 -7.53 -5.42 22.68
N LEU A 339 -8.33 -4.61 21.98
CA LEU A 339 -7.86 -3.83 20.84
C LEU A 339 -6.72 -2.86 21.19
N PRO A 340 -6.79 -2.06 22.28
CA PRO A 340 -5.69 -1.18 22.65
C PRO A 340 -4.37 -1.92 22.92
N ASN A 341 -4.45 -3.11 23.53
CA ASN A 341 -3.28 -3.95 23.83
C ASN A 341 -2.77 -4.75 22.63
N SER A 342 -3.53 -4.79 21.55
CA SER A 342 -3.18 -5.46 20.28
C SER A 342 -2.77 -4.50 19.16
N THR A 343 -2.83 -3.19 19.37
CA THR A 343 -2.71 -2.18 18.31
C THR A 343 -1.34 -2.21 17.64
N ALA A 344 -0.25 -2.30 18.38
CA ALA A 344 1.09 -2.20 17.81
C ALA A 344 1.38 -3.32 16.77
N PRO A 345 1.18 -4.61 17.05
CA PRO A 345 1.36 -5.66 16.03
C PRO A 345 0.35 -5.55 14.89
N LEU A 346 -0.88 -5.08 15.15
CA LEU A 346 -1.89 -4.91 14.11
C LEU A 346 -1.55 -3.79 13.13
N VAL A 347 -1.00 -2.67 13.60
CA VAL A 347 -0.58 -1.56 12.72
C VAL A 347 0.61 -1.97 11.87
N ALA A 348 1.56 -2.72 12.42
CA ALA A 348 2.68 -3.25 11.65
C ALA A 348 2.20 -4.23 10.55
N GLU A 349 1.26 -5.13 10.88
CA GLU A 349 0.67 -6.04 9.91
C GLU A 349 -0.08 -5.30 8.80
N PHE A 350 -0.77 -4.21 9.13
CA PHE A 350 -1.43 -3.37 8.12
C PHE A 350 -0.44 -2.89 7.05
N GLY A 351 0.75 -2.46 7.46
CA GLY A 351 1.78 -2.04 6.50
C GLY A 351 2.30 -3.19 5.63
N LEU A 352 2.51 -4.38 6.21
CA LEU A 352 2.91 -5.57 5.46
C LEU A 352 1.82 -6.00 4.48
N GLU A 353 0.57 -6.05 4.92
CA GLU A 353 -0.55 -6.41 4.04
C GLU A 353 -0.74 -5.40 2.91
N PHE A 354 -0.53 -4.10 3.17
CA PHE A 354 -0.51 -3.10 2.10
C PHE A 354 0.52 -3.44 1.03
N CYS A 355 1.73 -3.82 1.40
CA CYS A 355 2.76 -4.23 0.43
C CYS A 355 2.33 -5.44 -0.41
N PHE A 356 1.74 -6.46 0.22
CA PHE A 356 1.29 -7.65 -0.49
C PHE A 356 0.11 -7.37 -1.43
N VAL A 357 -0.88 -6.60 -0.97
CA VAL A 357 -2.02 -6.18 -1.79
C VAL A 357 -1.56 -5.33 -2.97
N PHE A 358 -0.67 -4.36 -2.71
CA PHE A 358 -0.11 -3.47 -3.72
C PHE A 358 0.66 -4.24 -4.81
N LEU A 359 1.51 -5.19 -4.42
CA LEU A 359 2.24 -6.05 -5.35
C LEU A 359 1.32 -6.97 -6.14
N LEU A 360 0.27 -7.53 -5.51
CA LEU A 360 -0.69 -8.38 -6.21
C LEU A 360 -1.49 -7.58 -7.25
N ILE A 361 -2.00 -6.40 -6.88
CA ILE A 361 -2.70 -5.51 -7.81
C ILE A 361 -1.80 -5.13 -8.98
N SER A 362 -0.58 -4.69 -8.71
CA SER A 362 0.39 -4.35 -9.76
C SER A 362 0.70 -5.56 -10.67
N GLY A 363 0.81 -6.76 -10.10
CA GLY A 363 1.00 -7.99 -10.85
C GLY A 363 -0.21 -8.37 -11.72
N LEU A 364 -1.43 -8.24 -11.20
CA LEU A 364 -2.67 -8.47 -11.96
C LEU A 364 -2.81 -7.45 -13.10
N SER A 365 -2.48 -6.18 -12.84
CA SER A 365 -2.45 -5.12 -13.86
C SER A 365 -1.41 -5.41 -14.94
N PHE A 366 -0.21 -5.86 -14.58
CA PHE A 366 0.81 -6.28 -15.52
C PHE A 366 0.33 -7.45 -16.40
N LEU A 367 -0.42 -8.39 -15.84
CA LEU A 367 -1.02 -9.50 -16.59
C LEU A 367 -2.25 -9.07 -17.43
N GLY A 368 -2.73 -7.83 -17.25
CA GLY A 368 -3.84 -7.24 -18.01
C GLY A 368 -5.22 -7.44 -17.40
N LEU A 369 -5.27 -7.86 -16.13
CA LEU A 369 -6.52 -8.04 -15.38
C LEU A 369 -6.68 -6.98 -14.26
N GLY A 370 -5.86 -5.94 -14.26
CA GLY A 370 -5.97 -4.81 -13.33
C GLY A 370 -6.78 -3.65 -13.91
N ILE A 371 -6.34 -2.44 -13.57
CA ILE A 371 -6.90 -1.18 -14.06
C ILE A 371 -6.74 -1.14 -15.60
N GLN A 372 -7.85 -0.85 -16.29
CA GLN A 372 -7.87 -0.84 -17.75
C GLN A 372 -7.55 0.56 -18.30
N PRO A 373 -6.86 0.63 -19.47
CA PRO A 373 -6.70 1.90 -20.17
C PRO A 373 -8.06 2.58 -20.45
N PRO A 374 -8.14 3.92 -20.46
CA PRO A 374 -7.03 4.88 -20.55
C PRO A 374 -6.38 5.25 -19.22
N THR A 375 -6.93 4.82 -18.09
CA THR A 375 -6.44 5.14 -16.72
C THR A 375 -4.99 4.69 -16.54
N ALA A 376 -4.17 5.56 -15.97
CA ALA A 376 -2.77 5.25 -15.70
C ALA A 376 -2.65 4.35 -14.47
N ASP A 377 -1.89 3.26 -14.59
CA ASP A 377 -1.56 2.34 -13.50
C ASP A 377 -0.15 1.80 -13.70
N TRP A 378 0.64 1.70 -12.64
CA TRP A 378 2.05 1.33 -12.76
C TRP A 378 2.27 -0.08 -13.32
N GLY A 379 1.43 -1.06 -12.94
CA GLY A 379 1.52 -2.42 -13.47
C GLY A 379 1.21 -2.49 -14.96
N SER A 380 0.14 -1.82 -15.41
CA SER A 380 -0.21 -1.73 -16.81
C SER A 380 0.82 -0.94 -17.63
N MET A 381 1.39 0.14 -17.09
CA MET A 381 2.45 0.91 -17.74
C MET A 381 3.71 0.08 -18.00
N VAL A 382 4.10 -0.80 -17.06
CA VAL A 382 5.21 -1.75 -17.31
C VAL A 382 4.88 -2.67 -18.47
N LYS A 383 3.66 -3.23 -18.52
CA LYS A 383 3.21 -4.12 -19.59
C LYS A 383 3.14 -3.40 -20.96
N GLU A 384 2.51 -2.23 -21.01
CA GLU A 384 2.32 -1.46 -22.22
C GLU A 384 3.64 -1.10 -22.92
N ASN A 385 4.69 -0.85 -22.13
CA ASN A 385 5.99 -0.45 -22.64
C ASN A 385 7.04 -1.58 -22.63
N ALA A 386 6.66 -2.82 -22.25
CA ALA A 386 7.60 -3.93 -22.07
C ALA A 386 8.44 -4.24 -23.32
N THR A 387 7.90 -4.03 -24.51
CA THR A 387 8.60 -4.24 -25.80
C THR A 387 9.83 -3.34 -25.95
N LEU A 388 9.83 -2.15 -25.34
CA LEU A 388 10.97 -1.21 -25.38
C LEU A 388 12.23 -1.78 -24.75
N ILE A 389 12.11 -2.73 -23.80
CA ILE A 389 13.25 -3.41 -23.17
C ILE A 389 14.10 -4.11 -24.23
N SER A 390 13.46 -4.71 -25.24
CA SER A 390 14.17 -5.40 -26.34
C SER A 390 14.98 -4.42 -27.22
N PHE A 391 14.68 -3.15 -27.17
CA PHE A 391 15.41 -2.08 -27.86
C PHE A 391 16.43 -1.37 -26.98
N GLY A 392 16.62 -1.83 -25.73
CA GLY A 392 17.56 -1.25 -24.78
C GLY A 392 17.04 -0.04 -24.03
N GLU A 393 15.75 0.28 -24.16
CA GLU A 393 15.12 1.42 -23.48
C GLU A 393 14.75 1.07 -22.03
N ILE A 394 15.01 1.99 -21.12
CA ILE A 394 14.75 1.83 -19.69
C ILE A 394 13.33 2.29 -19.27
N THR A 395 12.57 2.88 -20.17
CA THR A 395 11.25 3.47 -19.91
C THR A 395 10.30 2.53 -19.13
N PRO A 396 10.21 1.21 -19.43
CA PRO A 396 9.35 0.30 -18.69
C PRO A 396 9.82 0.05 -17.25
N LEU A 397 11.10 0.27 -16.96
CA LEU A 397 11.68 0.06 -15.64
C LEU A 397 11.34 1.18 -14.66
N ILE A 398 10.92 2.36 -15.15
CA ILE A 398 10.59 3.51 -14.30
C ILE A 398 9.38 3.21 -13.41
N PRO A 399 8.20 2.80 -13.93
CA PRO A 399 7.07 2.44 -13.07
C PRO A 399 7.36 1.18 -12.23
N ALA A 400 8.16 0.23 -12.73
CA ALA A 400 8.60 -0.93 -11.94
C ALA A 400 9.47 -0.51 -10.74
N ALA A 401 10.38 0.44 -10.93
CA ALA A 401 11.20 1.02 -9.87
C ALA A 401 10.33 1.78 -8.84
N ALA A 402 9.29 2.48 -9.29
CA ALA A 402 8.33 3.14 -8.40
C ALA A 402 7.59 2.13 -7.50
N ILE A 403 7.15 1.00 -8.06
CA ILE A 403 6.54 -0.10 -7.29
C ILE A 403 7.53 -0.65 -6.25
N ALA A 404 8.75 -0.96 -6.67
CA ALA A 404 9.78 -1.51 -5.79
C ALA A 404 10.14 -0.52 -4.66
N LEU A 405 10.32 0.76 -5.00
CA LEU A 405 10.71 1.80 -4.04
C LEU A 405 9.64 2.00 -2.95
N LEU A 406 8.36 2.05 -3.32
CA LEU A 406 7.28 2.17 -2.33
C LEU A 406 7.22 0.94 -1.41
N THR A 407 7.34 -0.25 -1.98
CA THR A 407 7.33 -1.50 -1.20
C THR A 407 8.47 -1.53 -0.18
N VAL A 408 9.70 -1.19 -0.61
CA VAL A 408 10.87 -1.12 0.28
C VAL A 408 10.68 -0.04 1.36
N ALA A 409 10.16 1.13 0.98
CA ALA A 409 9.92 2.23 1.89
C ALA A 409 8.93 1.86 3.01
N VAL A 410 7.82 1.21 2.65
CA VAL A 410 6.83 0.76 3.65
C VAL A 410 7.43 -0.31 4.56
N ASN A 411 8.18 -1.28 4.02
CA ASN A 411 8.84 -2.30 4.84
C ASN A 411 9.82 -1.68 5.85
N PHE A 412 10.63 -0.68 5.48
CA PHE A 412 11.53 0.00 6.41
C PHE A 412 10.79 0.66 7.59
N VAL A 413 9.63 1.25 7.33
CA VAL A 413 8.81 1.85 8.38
C VAL A 413 8.21 0.78 9.28
N VAL A 414 7.70 -0.31 8.68
CA VAL A 414 7.11 -1.44 9.43
C VAL A 414 8.15 -2.13 10.31
N ASP A 415 9.34 -2.39 9.79
CA ASP A 415 10.45 -3.00 10.55
C ASP A 415 10.81 -2.14 11.77
N TRP A 416 10.91 -0.83 11.60
CA TRP A 416 11.14 0.09 12.71
C TRP A 416 10.01 0.05 13.75
N MET A 417 8.74 0.02 13.31
CA MET A 417 7.58 -0.07 14.21
C MET A 417 7.58 -1.39 14.99
N LEU A 418 7.88 -2.52 14.33
CA LEU A 418 7.98 -3.83 14.97
C LEU A 418 9.12 -3.89 15.98
N PHE A 419 10.31 -3.41 15.60
CA PHE A 419 11.46 -3.34 16.50
C PHE A 419 11.13 -2.56 17.78
N ARG A 420 10.48 -1.41 17.64
CA ARG A 420 10.05 -0.59 18.74
C ARG A 420 9.02 -1.29 19.65
N SER A 421 8.03 -1.98 19.04
CA SER A 421 6.98 -2.67 19.79
C SER A 421 7.51 -3.89 20.57
N SER A 422 8.62 -4.49 20.15
CA SER A 422 9.24 -5.63 20.81
C SER A 422 9.97 -5.29 22.11
N GLY A 423 10.14 -4.00 22.43
CA GLY A 423 10.85 -3.54 23.62
C GLY A 423 12.36 -3.85 23.63
N LEU A 424 12.90 -4.37 22.52
CA LEU A 424 14.32 -4.60 22.36
C LEU A 424 15.02 -3.24 22.24
N LYS A 425 15.84 -2.87 23.23
CA LYS A 425 16.75 -1.74 23.10
C LYS A 425 17.88 -2.13 22.17
N GLU A 426 18.25 -1.25 21.23
CA GLU A 426 19.52 -1.38 20.53
C GLU A 426 20.64 -1.52 21.55
N GLN A 427 21.34 -2.66 21.52
CA GLN A 427 22.58 -2.85 22.25
C GLN A 427 23.73 -2.16 21.53
#